data_d459702f102f8cf7de049409f555b53d
#
_entry.id   d459702f102f8cf7de049409f555b53d
#
_cell.length_a   1.000
_cell.length_b   1.000
_cell.length_c   1.000
_cell.angle_alpha   90.00
_cell.angle_beta   90.00
_cell.angle_gamma   90.00
#
_symmetry.space_group_name_H-M   'P 1'
#
loop_
_entity.id
_entity.type
_entity.pdbx_description
1 polymer ?
#
loop_
_entity_poly.entity_id
_entity_poly.type
_entity_poly.pdbx_seq_one_letter_code
_entity_poly.pdbx_strand_id
1 'polypeptide(L)'
;MANPSGRMLTPNDVALIFDLDNTLLMSNIDFSAVRQQLIDMLQAAGAADRPRDALLHLSLSELVDVGARATPLLAAPMWEAIRRAELRGLEGAMPAEGAEAVLHALQAHGYHLALLTNNAREGLLGRLEALGLTPHFEIVATRDDVPALKPAAGGIQYVLARLPAVRRAYMVGDAWIDAQAARDAGIRFIGIGDKRASIESRRIPIWAWVVELGGLLTLDLSSD
;
A
#
# COMPACT_ATOMS: atom_id res chain seq x y z
N MET A 1 10.18 -17.60 -14.21
CA MET A 1 11.54 -18.00 -14.61
C MET A 1 12.09 -18.92 -13.54
N ALA A 2 12.55 -20.12 -13.92
CA ALA A 2 13.12 -21.08 -12.96
C ALA A 2 14.38 -20.46 -12.30
N ASN A 3 14.52 -20.72 -11.01
CA ASN A 3 15.64 -20.28 -10.19
C ASN A 3 16.96 -20.88 -10.71
N PRO A 4 17.94 -20.09 -11.16
CA PRO A 4 19.17 -20.60 -11.77
C PRO A 4 20.10 -21.38 -10.82
N SER A 5 19.85 -21.37 -9.50
CA SER A 5 20.70 -22.03 -8.49
C SER A 5 20.12 -23.32 -7.92
N GLY A 6 18.92 -23.75 -8.29
CA GLY A 6 18.29 -25.00 -7.77
C GLY A 6 18.12 -25.05 -6.23
N ARG A 7 18.46 -23.99 -5.51
CA ARG A 7 18.31 -23.91 -4.05
C ARG A 7 16.86 -23.56 -3.69
N MET A 8 16.26 -24.33 -2.80
CA MET A 8 14.97 -23.98 -2.21
C MET A 8 15.05 -22.63 -1.51
N LEU A 9 13.98 -21.84 -1.60
CA LEU A 9 13.88 -20.58 -0.87
C LEU A 9 13.73 -20.87 0.62
N THR A 10 14.38 -20.02 1.40
CA THR A 10 14.20 -19.96 2.86
C THR A 10 13.45 -18.67 3.19
N PRO A 11 12.89 -18.51 4.40
CA PRO A 11 12.29 -17.25 4.81
C PRO A 11 13.19 -16.04 4.60
N ASN A 12 14.51 -16.16 4.82
CA ASN A 12 15.50 -15.10 4.59
C ASN A 12 15.68 -14.71 3.11
N ASP A 13 15.10 -15.44 2.19
CA ASP A 13 15.08 -15.09 0.76
C ASP A 13 13.78 -14.34 0.38
N VAL A 14 12.84 -14.12 1.35
CA VAL A 14 11.48 -13.65 1.09
C VAL A 14 11.18 -12.35 1.82
N ALA A 15 10.58 -11.39 1.12
CA ALA A 15 10.06 -10.16 1.71
C ALA A 15 8.53 -10.10 1.66
N LEU A 16 7.94 -9.57 2.74
CA LEU A 16 6.56 -9.11 2.76
C LEU A 16 6.56 -7.58 2.84
N ILE A 17 5.96 -6.96 1.86
CA ILE A 17 5.77 -5.50 1.79
C ILE A 17 4.32 -5.23 2.15
N PHE A 18 4.09 -4.62 3.30
CA PHE A 18 2.75 -4.35 3.80
C PHE A 18 2.27 -2.96 3.39
N ASP A 19 1.02 -2.87 2.96
CA ASP A 19 0.28 -1.64 3.04
C ASP A 19 -0.07 -1.31 4.50
N LEU A 20 -0.51 -0.08 4.75
CA LEU A 20 -0.84 0.39 6.08
C LEU A 20 -2.34 0.41 6.37
N ASP A 21 -3.07 1.29 5.67
CA ASP A 21 -4.47 1.60 5.98
C ASP A 21 -5.40 0.43 5.65
N ASN A 22 -6.21 0.01 6.63
CA ASN A 22 -7.07 -1.17 6.56
C ASN A 22 -6.32 -2.50 6.31
N THR A 23 -5.01 -2.49 6.46
CA THR A 23 -4.14 -3.67 6.41
C THR A 23 -3.48 -3.90 7.77
N LEU A 24 -2.59 -3.03 8.20
CA LEU A 24 -1.93 -3.09 9.51
C LEU A 24 -2.51 -2.12 10.52
N LEU A 25 -3.16 -1.06 10.03
CA LEU A 25 -3.71 0.01 10.83
C LEU A 25 -5.16 0.28 10.41
N MET A 26 -6.08 0.19 11.36
CA MET A 26 -7.46 0.59 11.16
C MET A 26 -7.55 2.10 11.34
N SER A 27 -7.30 2.83 10.26
CA SER A 27 -7.38 4.29 10.25
C SER A 27 -8.82 4.77 10.02
N ASN A 28 -9.13 5.98 10.51
CA ASN A 28 -10.42 6.63 10.30
C ASN A 28 -10.36 7.59 9.08
N ILE A 29 -9.50 7.33 8.10
CA ILE A 29 -9.41 8.14 6.88
C ILE A 29 -10.62 7.85 6.00
N ASP A 30 -11.47 8.86 5.81
CA ASP A 30 -12.57 8.75 4.85
C ASP A 30 -12.07 8.98 3.41
N PHE A 31 -11.46 7.94 2.83
CA PHE A 31 -10.98 7.95 1.45
C PHE A 31 -12.06 8.28 0.43
N SER A 32 -13.33 7.97 0.74
CA SER A 32 -14.46 8.28 -0.14
C SER A 32 -14.73 9.78 -0.17
N ALA A 33 -14.83 10.40 1.02
CA ALA A 33 -15.03 11.85 1.12
C ALA A 33 -13.88 12.64 0.50
N VAL A 34 -12.63 12.21 0.74
CA VAL A 34 -11.45 12.83 0.11
C VAL A 34 -11.53 12.74 -1.41
N ARG A 35 -11.86 11.56 -1.97
CA ARG A 35 -12.01 11.38 -3.42
C ARG A 35 -13.07 12.32 -4.00
N GLN A 36 -14.23 12.43 -3.35
CA GLN A 36 -15.29 13.35 -3.77
C GLN A 36 -14.79 14.79 -3.77
N GLN A 37 -14.11 15.21 -2.71
CA GLN A 37 -13.55 16.54 -2.60
C GLN A 37 -12.54 16.85 -3.74
N LEU A 38 -11.64 15.91 -4.05
CA LEU A 38 -10.69 16.10 -5.16
C LEU A 38 -11.39 16.21 -6.50
N ILE A 39 -12.43 15.41 -6.74
CA ILE A 39 -13.23 15.48 -7.97
C ILE A 39 -13.96 16.83 -8.07
N ASP A 40 -14.53 17.32 -6.97
CA ASP A 40 -15.18 18.63 -6.94
C ASP A 40 -14.19 19.75 -7.23
N MET A 41 -12.95 19.66 -6.71
CA MET A 41 -11.88 20.62 -7.03
C MET A 41 -11.52 20.60 -8.53
N LEU A 42 -11.42 19.40 -9.14
CA LEU A 42 -11.17 19.26 -10.59
C LEU A 42 -12.29 19.90 -11.41
N GLN A 43 -13.56 19.65 -11.03
CA GLN A 43 -14.71 20.20 -11.74
C GLN A 43 -14.81 21.72 -11.61
N ALA A 44 -14.62 22.24 -10.40
CA ALA A 44 -14.64 23.69 -10.14
C ALA A 44 -13.54 24.45 -10.91
N ALA A 45 -12.40 23.82 -11.12
CA ALA A 45 -11.27 24.37 -11.87
C ALA A 45 -11.39 24.17 -13.40
N GLY A 46 -12.44 23.49 -13.89
CA GLY A 46 -12.53 23.07 -15.29
C GLY A 46 -11.44 22.12 -15.74
N ALA A 47 -10.82 21.39 -14.79
CA ALA A 47 -9.66 20.53 -14.98
C ALA A 47 -10.03 19.03 -15.11
N ALA A 48 -11.32 18.69 -15.04
CA ALA A 48 -11.78 17.31 -15.20
C ALA A 48 -11.65 16.89 -16.68
N ASP A 49 -10.78 15.92 -16.96
CA ASP A 49 -10.51 15.41 -18.31
C ASP A 49 -11.49 14.32 -18.76
N ARG A 50 -12.41 13.90 -17.88
CA ARG A 50 -13.38 12.81 -18.09
C ARG A 50 -14.62 12.98 -17.19
N PRO A 51 -15.72 12.22 -17.47
CA PRO A 51 -16.92 12.24 -16.63
C PRO A 51 -16.63 11.84 -15.17
N ARG A 52 -17.46 12.35 -14.24
CA ARG A 52 -17.33 12.11 -12.79
C ARG A 52 -17.21 10.63 -12.45
N ASP A 53 -18.05 9.77 -13.05
CA ASP A 53 -18.03 8.33 -12.79
C ASP A 53 -16.69 7.69 -13.12
N ALA A 54 -16.04 8.13 -14.20
CA ALA A 54 -14.71 7.64 -14.55
C ALA A 54 -13.63 8.12 -13.57
N LEU A 55 -13.76 9.34 -13.02
CA LEU A 55 -12.86 9.87 -11.98
C LEU A 55 -12.97 9.10 -10.68
N LEU A 56 -14.16 8.58 -10.33
CA LEU A 56 -14.35 7.77 -9.11
C LEU A 56 -13.51 6.49 -9.08
N HIS A 57 -13.10 5.98 -10.24
CA HIS A 57 -12.27 4.77 -10.35
C HIS A 57 -10.76 5.02 -10.22
N LEU A 58 -10.33 6.27 -10.16
CA LEU A 58 -8.94 6.65 -9.99
C LEU A 58 -8.52 6.60 -8.51
N SER A 59 -7.25 6.35 -8.26
CA SER A 59 -6.64 6.58 -6.94
C SER A 59 -6.56 8.09 -6.64
N LEU A 60 -6.31 8.44 -5.36
CA LEU A 60 -6.17 9.86 -4.99
C LEU A 60 -4.99 10.51 -5.70
N SER A 61 -3.86 9.80 -5.84
CA SER A 61 -2.69 10.30 -6.57
C SER A 61 -2.98 10.53 -8.05
N GLU A 62 -3.70 9.62 -8.71
CA GLU A 62 -4.10 9.80 -10.11
C GLU A 62 -5.04 11.01 -10.31
N LEU A 63 -5.93 11.29 -9.34
CA LEU A 63 -6.76 12.50 -9.38
C LEU A 63 -5.90 13.77 -9.29
N VAL A 64 -4.89 13.78 -8.41
CA VAL A 64 -3.93 14.88 -8.33
C VAL A 64 -3.17 15.04 -9.64
N ASP A 65 -2.75 13.94 -10.27
CA ASP A 65 -2.07 13.98 -11.57
C ASP A 65 -2.96 14.55 -12.69
N VAL A 66 -4.26 14.24 -12.67
CA VAL A 66 -5.24 14.88 -13.60
C VAL A 66 -5.24 16.38 -13.39
N GLY A 67 -5.34 16.83 -12.14
CA GLY A 67 -5.30 18.28 -11.81
C GLY A 67 -4.00 18.94 -12.20
N ALA A 68 -2.86 18.33 -11.90
CA ALA A 68 -1.54 18.86 -12.19
C ALA A 68 -1.27 19.01 -13.70
N ARG A 69 -1.77 18.08 -14.51
CA ARG A 69 -1.67 18.16 -15.98
C ARG A 69 -2.51 19.29 -16.56
N ALA A 70 -3.70 19.52 -16.02
CA ALA A 70 -4.59 20.56 -16.47
C ALA A 70 -4.14 21.96 -16.01
N THR A 71 -3.78 22.07 -14.74
CA THR A 71 -3.23 23.29 -14.12
C THR A 71 -2.31 22.95 -12.95
N PRO A 72 -0.98 23.20 -13.07
CA PRO A 72 -0.02 22.83 -12.02
C PRO A 72 -0.35 23.41 -10.64
N LEU A 73 -1.02 24.57 -10.58
CA LEU A 73 -1.41 25.21 -9.31
C LEU A 73 -2.45 24.42 -8.52
N LEU A 74 -3.14 23.45 -9.15
CA LEU A 74 -4.16 22.65 -8.47
C LEU A 74 -3.56 21.50 -7.65
N ALA A 75 -2.35 21.06 -7.97
CA ALA A 75 -1.72 19.93 -7.29
C ALA A 75 -1.52 20.18 -5.77
N ALA A 76 -0.97 21.33 -5.40
CA ALA A 76 -0.68 21.64 -4.01
C ALA A 76 -1.94 21.67 -3.11
N PRO A 77 -3.04 22.36 -3.46
CA PRO A 77 -4.27 22.29 -2.66
C PRO A 77 -4.92 20.90 -2.60
N MET A 78 -4.79 20.08 -3.66
CA MET A 78 -5.28 18.69 -3.65
C MET A 78 -4.45 17.83 -2.71
N TRP A 79 -3.13 17.91 -2.75
CA TRP A 79 -2.26 17.21 -1.79
C TRP A 79 -2.53 17.65 -0.36
N GLU A 80 -2.79 18.94 -0.13
CA GLU A 80 -3.13 19.45 1.20
C GLU A 80 -4.46 18.88 1.71
N ALA A 81 -5.47 18.72 0.84
CA ALA A 81 -6.73 18.07 1.21
C ALA A 81 -6.52 16.62 1.66
N ILE A 82 -5.69 15.86 0.94
CA ILE A 82 -5.30 14.49 1.29
C ILE A 82 -4.58 14.48 2.64
N ARG A 83 -3.52 15.30 2.80
CA ARG A 83 -2.73 15.39 4.02
C ARG A 83 -3.59 15.67 5.27
N ARG A 84 -4.53 16.61 5.18
CA ARG A 84 -5.44 16.92 6.29
C ARG A 84 -6.33 15.74 6.67
N ALA A 85 -6.77 14.95 5.70
CA ALA A 85 -7.57 13.77 5.98
C ALA A 85 -6.73 12.66 6.61
N GLU A 86 -5.50 12.44 6.13
CA GLU A 86 -4.53 11.51 6.70
C GLU A 86 -4.27 11.85 8.17
N LEU A 87 -3.90 13.09 8.50
CA LEU A 87 -3.63 13.51 9.88
C LEU A 87 -4.82 13.26 10.80
N ARG A 88 -6.03 13.69 10.40
CA ARG A 88 -7.24 13.45 11.22
C ARG A 88 -7.56 11.96 11.38
N GLY A 89 -7.39 11.17 10.30
CA GLY A 89 -7.70 9.75 10.32
C GLY A 89 -6.70 8.92 11.14
N LEU A 90 -5.47 9.41 11.27
CA LEU A 90 -4.42 8.76 12.06
C LEU A 90 -4.54 9.02 13.57
N GLU A 91 -5.17 10.12 14.01
CA GLU A 91 -5.28 10.45 15.44
C GLU A 91 -5.89 9.32 16.28
N GLY A 92 -6.97 8.69 15.78
CA GLY A 92 -7.67 7.59 16.45
C GLY A 92 -7.35 6.20 15.88
N ALA A 93 -6.37 6.10 15.00
CA ALA A 93 -6.05 4.84 14.33
C ALA A 93 -5.52 3.80 15.33
N MET A 94 -5.95 2.55 15.19
CA MET A 94 -5.55 1.42 16.03
C MET A 94 -4.90 0.34 15.16
N PRO A 95 -3.95 -0.45 15.70
CA PRO A 95 -3.45 -1.63 14.99
C PRO A 95 -4.61 -2.56 14.60
N ALA A 96 -4.52 -3.15 13.43
CA ALA A 96 -5.41 -4.26 13.07
C ALA A 96 -5.24 -5.41 14.06
N GLU A 97 -6.31 -6.18 14.25
CA GLU A 97 -6.29 -7.30 15.19
C GLU A 97 -5.13 -8.26 14.89
N GLY A 98 -4.31 -8.56 15.90
CA GLY A 98 -3.16 -9.43 15.78
C GLY A 98 -1.96 -8.87 15.03
N ALA A 99 -1.97 -7.60 14.60
CA ALA A 99 -0.90 -7.04 13.76
C ALA A 99 0.49 -7.21 14.37
N GLU A 100 0.69 -6.81 15.62
CA GLU A 100 1.98 -6.93 16.30
C GLU A 100 2.44 -8.39 16.41
N ALA A 101 1.54 -9.30 16.82
CA ALA A 101 1.84 -10.71 16.98
C ALA A 101 2.24 -11.38 15.65
N VAL A 102 1.54 -11.04 14.57
CA VAL A 102 1.84 -11.57 13.23
C VAL A 102 3.17 -11.03 12.71
N LEU A 103 3.42 -9.73 12.83
CA LEU A 103 4.69 -9.12 12.42
C LEU A 103 5.87 -9.73 13.20
N HIS A 104 5.73 -9.89 14.52
CA HIS A 104 6.73 -10.54 15.36
C HIS A 104 6.99 -11.99 14.92
N ALA A 105 5.92 -12.78 14.66
CA ALA A 105 6.07 -14.15 14.22
C ALA A 105 6.77 -14.26 12.86
N LEU A 106 6.39 -13.43 11.90
CA LEU A 106 7.04 -13.39 10.57
C LEU A 106 8.53 -13.02 10.68
N GLN A 107 8.86 -12.02 11.51
CA GLN A 107 10.25 -11.65 11.82
C GLN A 107 11.03 -12.81 12.45
N ALA A 108 10.45 -13.48 13.44
CA ALA A 108 11.06 -14.62 14.11
C ALA A 108 11.32 -15.82 13.15
N HIS A 109 10.51 -15.95 12.10
CA HIS A 109 10.73 -16.93 11.04
C HIS A 109 11.82 -16.50 10.03
N GLY A 110 12.31 -15.27 10.11
CA GLY A 110 13.37 -14.75 9.24
C GLY A 110 12.89 -14.08 7.95
N TYR A 111 11.60 -13.74 7.85
CA TYR A 111 11.09 -12.94 6.72
C TYR A 111 11.54 -11.49 6.82
N HIS A 112 11.87 -10.88 5.68
CA HIS A 112 12.10 -9.45 5.58
C HIS A 112 10.77 -8.71 5.56
N LEU A 113 10.58 -7.73 6.44
CA LEU A 113 9.34 -6.97 6.52
C LEU A 113 9.58 -5.50 6.14
N ALA A 114 8.74 -4.99 5.26
CA ALA A 114 8.74 -3.59 4.86
C ALA A 114 7.32 -3.02 4.89
N LEU A 115 7.20 -1.74 5.17
CA LEU A 115 5.96 -0.97 5.06
C LEU A 115 6.05 -0.07 3.83
N LEU A 116 5.00 -0.06 3.01
CA LEU A 116 4.85 0.83 1.85
C LEU A 116 3.45 1.46 1.85
N THR A 117 3.39 2.74 2.13
CA THR A 117 2.13 3.50 2.17
C THR A 117 2.14 4.71 1.26
N ASN A 118 0.96 5.09 0.76
CA ASN A 118 0.76 6.36 0.04
C ASN A 118 0.57 7.55 0.99
N ASN A 119 0.55 7.33 2.30
CA ASN A 119 0.44 8.42 3.27
C ASN A 119 1.73 9.23 3.35
N ALA A 120 1.59 10.51 3.69
CA ALA A 120 2.72 11.36 4.01
C ALA A 120 3.45 10.88 5.27
N ARG A 121 4.74 11.16 5.35
CA ARG A 121 5.58 10.87 6.52
C ARG A 121 5.09 11.60 7.76
N GLU A 122 4.59 12.83 7.57
CA GLU A 122 4.10 13.69 8.64
C GLU A 122 2.93 13.03 9.39
N GLY A 123 3.04 12.96 10.71
CA GLY A 123 2.06 12.32 11.60
C GLY A 123 2.12 10.80 11.62
N LEU A 124 2.53 10.15 10.52
CA LEU A 124 2.57 8.71 10.41
C LEU A 124 3.65 8.07 11.29
N LEU A 125 4.90 8.53 11.18
CA LEU A 125 6.02 7.88 11.90
C LEU A 125 5.82 7.93 13.41
N GLY A 126 5.41 9.08 13.96
CA GLY A 126 5.10 9.19 15.39
C GLY A 126 3.94 8.28 15.82
N ARG A 127 2.95 8.07 14.94
CA ARG A 127 1.84 7.14 15.23
C ARG A 127 2.29 5.69 15.22
N LEU A 128 3.08 5.26 14.22
CA LEU A 128 3.64 3.91 14.17
C LEU A 128 4.54 3.61 15.39
N GLU A 129 5.36 4.59 15.82
CA GLU A 129 6.20 4.46 16.99
C GLU A 129 5.37 4.32 18.26
N ALA A 130 4.35 5.18 18.44
CA ALA A 130 3.45 5.12 19.60
C ALA A 130 2.65 3.82 19.68
N LEU A 131 2.42 3.15 18.55
CA LEU A 131 1.74 1.85 18.46
C LEU A 131 2.71 0.65 18.50
N GLY A 132 4.02 0.88 18.65
CA GLY A 132 5.03 -0.18 18.71
C GLY A 132 5.27 -0.92 17.38
N LEU A 133 4.79 -0.40 16.25
CA LEU A 133 4.87 -1.10 14.95
C LEU A 133 6.19 -0.86 14.22
N THR A 134 6.84 0.29 14.44
CA THR A 134 8.08 0.68 13.73
C THR A 134 9.20 -0.37 13.82
N PRO A 135 9.48 -1.02 14.97
CA PRO A 135 10.61 -1.94 15.11
C PRO A 135 10.48 -3.23 14.27
N HIS A 136 9.29 -3.52 13.74
CA HIS A 136 9.06 -4.70 12.93
C HIS A 136 9.52 -4.54 11.47
N PHE A 137 9.77 -3.31 11.01
CA PHE A 137 10.09 -3.06 9.62
C PHE A 137 11.55 -2.68 9.41
N GLU A 138 12.21 -3.34 8.47
CA GLU A 138 13.53 -2.95 7.98
C GLU A 138 13.46 -1.66 7.15
N ILE A 139 12.31 -1.44 6.49
CA ILE A 139 12.06 -0.28 5.63
C ILE A 139 10.64 0.21 5.90
N VAL A 140 10.51 1.51 6.17
CA VAL A 140 9.24 2.25 6.15
C VAL A 140 9.30 3.25 5.01
N ALA A 141 8.58 2.97 3.94
CA ALA A 141 8.50 3.81 2.75
C ALA A 141 7.15 4.54 2.70
N THR A 142 7.20 5.87 2.70
CA THR A 142 6.05 6.77 2.67
C THR A 142 5.96 7.47 1.32
N ARG A 143 4.90 8.27 1.11
CA ARG A 143 4.77 9.13 -0.07
C ARG A 143 6.01 9.98 -0.34
N ASP A 144 6.70 10.41 0.71
CA ASP A 144 7.82 11.34 0.60
C ASP A 144 9.14 10.65 0.22
N ASP A 145 9.16 9.31 0.22
CA ASP A 145 10.37 8.51 -0.04
C ASP A 145 10.43 7.94 -1.45
N VAL A 146 9.28 7.69 -2.06
CA VAL A 146 9.18 6.87 -3.26
C VAL A 146 9.05 7.70 -4.53
N PRO A 147 9.59 7.25 -5.67
CA PRO A 147 9.50 7.99 -6.92
C PRO A 147 8.10 8.00 -7.54
N ALA A 148 7.27 7.00 -7.18
CA ALA A 148 5.89 6.90 -7.64
C ALA A 148 5.05 6.12 -6.63
N LEU A 149 3.81 6.60 -6.42
CA LEU A 149 2.85 6.05 -5.48
C LEU A 149 2.10 4.85 -6.08
N LYS A 150 1.59 3.96 -5.22
CA LYS A 150 0.62 2.96 -5.65
C LYS A 150 -0.58 3.66 -6.31
N PRO A 151 -1.07 3.20 -7.46
CA PRO A 151 -0.91 1.88 -8.06
C PRO A 151 0.34 1.66 -8.93
N ALA A 152 1.24 2.63 -9.08
CA ALA A 152 2.49 2.42 -9.82
C ALA A 152 3.48 1.55 -9.03
N ALA A 153 4.36 0.85 -9.76
CA ALA A 153 5.35 -0.06 -9.19
C ALA A 153 6.50 0.63 -8.43
N GLY A 154 6.67 1.95 -8.57
CA GLY A 154 7.84 2.69 -8.10
C GLY A 154 8.14 2.53 -6.62
N GLY A 155 7.10 2.51 -5.76
CA GLY A 155 7.27 2.27 -4.32
C GLY A 155 7.79 0.87 -4.00
N ILE A 156 7.27 -0.17 -4.66
CA ILE A 156 7.73 -1.55 -4.50
C ILE A 156 9.18 -1.68 -4.97
N GLN A 157 9.52 -1.10 -6.12
CA GLN A 157 10.89 -1.11 -6.64
C GLN A 157 11.87 -0.40 -5.70
N TYR A 158 11.44 0.71 -5.08
CA TYR A 158 12.22 1.43 -4.07
C TYR A 158 12.56 0.54 -2.86
N VAL A 159 11.59 -0.23 -2.37
CA VAL A 159 11.77 -1.17 -1.26
C VAL A 159 12.71 -2.31 -1.68
N LEU A 160 12.45 -2.96 -2.82
CA LEU A 160 13.25 -4.09 -3.29
C LEU A 160 14.70 -3.74 -3.56
N ALA A 161 14.98 -2.52 -4.03
CA ALA A 161 16.35 -2.03 -4.23
C ALA A 161 17.17 -1.94 -2.93
N ARG A 162 16.48 -1.91 -1.77
CA ARG A 162 17.08 -1.86 -0.43
C ARG A 162 17.16 -3.22 0.26
N LEU A 163 16.58 -4.25 -0.35
CA LEU A 163 16.59 -5.63 0.11
C LEU A 163 17.27 -6.56 -0.92
N PRO A 164 18.57 -6.36 -1.22
CA PRO A 164 19.25 -7.04 -2.34
C PRO A 164 19.37 -8.56 -2.18
N ALA A 165 19.23 -9.08 -0.96
CA ALA A 165 19.24 -10.52 -0.68
C ALA A 165 17.90 -11.21 -1.00
N VAL A 166 16.82 -10.44 -1.09
CA VAL A 166 15.46 -10.96 -1.34
C VAL A 166 15.35 -11.49 -2.77
N ARG A 167 14.83 -12.70 -2.88
CA ARG A 167 14.61 -13.41 -4.16
C ARG A 167 13.14 -13.56 -4.51
N ARG A 168 12.25 -13.41 -3.52
CA ARG A 168 10.80 -13.43 -3.68
C ARG A 168 10.19 -12.34 -2.81
N ALA A 169 9.20 -11.66 -3.33
CA ALA A 169 8.47 -10.67 -2.57
C ALA A 169 6.96 -10.79 -2.75
N TYR A 170 6.26 -10.37 -1.74
CA TYR A 170 4.81 -10.29 -1.70
C TYR A 170 4.40 -8.87 -1.29
N MET A 171 3.40 -8.31 -1.99
CA MET A 171 2.67 -7.15 -1.50
C MET A 171 1.45 -7.65 -0.72
N VAL A 172 1.30 -7.23 0.51
CA VAL A 172 0.13 -7.51 1.36
C VAL A 172 -0.69 -6.24 1.48
N GLY A 173 -1.96 -6.28 1.08
CA GLY A 173 -2.81 -5.09 1.11
C GLY A 173 -4.29 -5.40 0.91
N ASP A 174 -5.14 -4.41 1.17
CA ASP A 174 -6.59 -4.53 1.10
C ASP A 174 -7.20 -3.95 -0.19
N ALA A 175 -6.41 -3.18 -0.95
CA ALA A 175 -6.93 -2.35 -2.03
C ALA A 175 -6.39 -2.75 -3.42
N TRP A 176 -7.14 -2.37 -4.46
CA TRP A 176 -6.73 -2.62 -5.85
C TRP A 176 -5.42 -1.91 -6.22
N ILE A 177 -5.08 -0.79 -5.57
CA ILE A 177 -3.82 -0.07 -5.83
C ILE A 177 -2.61 -0.89 -5.41
N ASP A 178 -2.72 -1.71 -4.37
CA ASP A 178 -1.67 -2.60 -3.89
C ASP A 178 -1.47 -3.76 -4.86
N ALA A 179 -2.58 -4.38 -5.26
CA ALA A 179 -2.59 -5.47 -6.23
C ALA A 179 -2.03 -5.03 -7.59
N GLN A 180 -2.41 -3.84 -8.05
CA GLN A 180 -1.91 -3.26 -9.29
C GLN A 180 -0.41 -2.97 -9.22
N ALA A 181 0.05 -2.35 -8.13
CA ALA A 181 1.47 -2.06 -7.90
C ALA A 181 2.30 -3.36 -7.86
N ALA A 182 1.78 -4.41 -7.20
CA ALA A 182 2.41 -5.73 -7.15
C ALA A 182 2.55 -6.36 -8.55
N ARG A 183 1.46 -6.34 -9.34
CA ARG A 183 1.45 -6.84 -10.73
C ARG A 183 2.49 -6.13 -11.58
N ASP A 184 2.52 -4.80 -11.50
CA ASP A 184 3.38 -3.97 -12.34
C ASP A 184 4.86 -4.01 -11.89
N ALA A 185 5.11 -4.37 -10.61
CA ALA A 185 6.44 -4.68 -10.09
C ALA A 185 6.88 -6.12 -10.36
N GLY A 186 6.00 -6.99 -10.87
CA GLY A 186 6.30 -8.40 -11.12
C GLY A 186 6.40 -9.26 -9.85
N ILE A 187 5.78 -8.84 -8.74
CA ILE A 187 5.70 -9.61 -7.49
C ILE A 187 4.29 -10.16 -7.24
N ARG A 188 4.18 -11.10 -6.30
CA ARG A 188 2.89 -11.70 -5.93
C ARG A 188 2.10 -10.77 -5.01
N PHE A 189 0.76 -10.81 -5.13
CA PHE A 189 -0.14 -10.06 -4.26
C PHE A 189 -0.90 -11.00 -3.32
N ILE A 190 -0.89 -10.68 -2.03
CA ILE A 190 -1.72 -11.30 -1.01
C ILE A 190 -2.76 -10.26 -0.57
N GLY A 191 -4.01 -10.54 -0.88
CA GLY A 191 -5.10 -9.68 -0.45
C GLY A 191 -5.58 -9.99 0.96
N ILE A 192 -6.04 -8.97 1.68
CA ILE A 192 -6.60 -9.09 3.02
C ILE A 192 -7.96 -8.41 3.13
N GLY A 193 -8.83 -8.94 4.02
CA GLY A 193 -10.13 -8.34 4.33
C GLY A 193 -11.24 -8.72 3.38
N ASP A 194 -12.14 -7.79 3.05
CA ASP A 194 -13.42 -8.05 2.38
C ASP A 194 -13.52 -7.49 0.94
N LYS A 195 -12.50 -6.76 0.45
CA LYS A 195 -12.56 -6.07 -0.85
C LYS A 195 -12.15 -6.92 -2.06
N ARG A 196 -12.08 -8.25 -1.90
CA ARG A 196 -11.64 -9.19 -2.95
C ARG A 196 -12.34 -8.98 -4.29
N ALA A 197 -13.67 -8.86 -4.28
CA ALA A 197 -14.47 -8.69 -5.50
C ALA A 197 -14.09 -7.41 -6.29
N SER A 198 -13.71 -6.33 -5.60
CA SER A 198 -13.25 -5.09 -6.22
C SER A 198 -11.95 -5.25 -6.99
N ILE A 199 -11.05 -6.12 -6.52
CA ILE A 199 -9.77 -6.41 -7.18
C ILE A 199 -9.99 -7.37 -8.35
N GLU A 200 -10.80 -8.42 -8.15
CA GLU A 200 -11.13 -9.40 -9.20
C GLU A 200 -11.83 -8.74 -10.40
N SER A 201 -12.72 -7.77 -10.15
CA SER A 201 -13.41 -7.02 -11.22
C SER A 201 -12.42 -6.26 -12.14
N ARG A 202 -11.24 -5.94 -11.64
CA ARG A 202 -10.15 -5.30 -12.40
C ARG A 202 -9.24 -6.30 -13.12
N ARG A 203 -9.49 -7.61 -12.95
CA ARG A 203 -8.69 -8.71 -13.53
C ARG A 203 -7.21 -8.64 -13.12
N ILE A 204 -6.95 -8.20 -11.89
CA ILE A 204 -5.60 -8.18 -11.32
C ILE A 204 -5.33 -9.53 -10.66
N PRO A 205 -4.19 -10.18 -10.91
CA PRO A 205 -3.85 -11.47 -10.32
C PRO A 205 -3.75 -11.39 -8.80
N ILE A 206 -4.39 -12.33 -8.11
CA ILE A 206 -4.32 -12.51 -6.65
C ILE A 206 -3.64 -13.86 -6.42
N TRP A 207 -2.51 -13.87 -5.70
CA TRP A 207 -1.82 -15.12 -5.36
C TRP A 207 -2.49 -15.85 -4.21
N ALA A 208 -2.85 -15.11 -3.15
CA ALA A 208 -3.59 -15.62 -2.00
C ALA A 208 -4.53 -14.56 -1.44
N TRP A 209 -5.50 -15.00 -0.65
CA TRP A 209 -6.42 -14.13 0.07
C TRP A 209 -6.59 -14.61 1.50
N VAL A 210 -6.43 -13.70 2.47
CA VAL A 210 -6.69 -13.97 3.88
C VAL A 210 -7.77 -13.02 4.40
N VAL A 211 -8.57 -13.48 5.35
CA VAL A 211 -9.63 -12.64 5.94
C VAL A 211 -9.04 -11.68 6.97
N GLU A 212 -8.01 -12.15 7.69
CA GLU A 212 -7.33 -11.43 8.76
C GLU A 212 -5.82 -11.68 8.71
N LEU A 213 -5.03 -10.86 9.40
CA LEU A 213 -3.56 -10.94 9.37
C LEU A 213 -3.03 -12.31 9.82
N GLY A 214 -3.68 -12.97 10.79
CA GLY A 214 -3.29 -14.30 11.28
C GLY A 214 -3.23 -15.35 10.18
N GLY A 215 -4.06 -15.22 9.14
CA GLY A 215 -4.04 -16.11 7.98
C GLY A 215 -2.71 -16.11 7.21
N LEU A 216 -1.89 -15.06 7.31
CA LEU A 216 -0.57 -15.01 6.69
C LEU A 216 0.37 -16.10 7.21
N LEU A 217 0.24 -16.48 8.48
CA LEU A 217 1.08 -17.50 9.11
C LEU A 217 0.77 -18.92 8.63
N THR A 218 -0.34 -19.11 7.90
CA THR A 218 -0.73 -20.42 7.33
C THR A 218 -0.25 -20.59 5.89
N LEU A 219 0.26 -19.53 5.25
CA LEU A 219 0.71 -19.56 3.86
C LEU A 219 2.14 -20.11 3.76
N ASP A 220 2.37 -20.97 2.79
CA ASP A 220 3.73 -21.37 2.43
C ASP A 220 4.33 -20.36 1.46
N LEU A 221 5.00 -19.34 2.04
CA LEU A 221 5.59 -18.22 1.28
C LEU A 221 6.90 -18.60 0.57
N SER A 222 7.48 -19.77 0.91
CA SER A 222 8.76 -20.23 0.38
C SER A 222 8.60 -21.19 -0.80
N SER A 223 7.43 -21.82 -0.97
CA SER A 223 7.16 -22.73 -2.10
C SER A 223 6.77 -21.98 -3.39
N ASP A 224 6.95 -22.62 -4.54
CA ASP A 224 6.64 -22.05 -5.87
C ASP A 224 5.14 -21.94 -6.18
#